data_d1de3c9d9f25c6f07357cae87ccb166b
#
_entry.id   d1de3c9d9f25c6f07357cae87ccb166b
#
_cell.length_a   1.000
_cell.length_b   1.000
_cell.length_c   1.000
_cell.angle_alpha   90.00
_cell.angle_beta   90.00
_cell.angle_gamma   90.00
#
_symmetry.space_group_name_H-M   'P 1'
#
loop_
_entity.id
_entity.type
_entity.pdbx_description
1 polymer ?
#
loop_
_entity_poly.entity_id
_entity_poly.type
_entity_poly.pdbx_seq_one_letter_code
_entity_poly.pdbx_strand_id
1 'polypeptide(L)'
;MTAIFNKLQSLPILPDSFLGGITPRLQSLDLDGVPFPAPRKLLLSTTNLITLRLERITYLGYISPEDMATCLSPLTKLEELALGFRVKFVRSYYLSQTSRHPLPIPFTILPALTSFWFRGHLEYFETLVSQIRYPLLESVDITLLRQPELGSSRFREFMHS
;
A
#
# COMPACT_ATOMS: atom_id res chain seq x y z
N MET A 1 19.03 -5.72 6.54
CA MET A 1 18.32 -5.66 7.85
C MET A 1 16.84 -5.83 7.57
N THR A 2 16.17 -6.72 8.29
CA THR A 2 14.73 -7.02 8.14
C THR A 2 14.00 -6.59 9.40
N ALA A 3 12.88 -5.93 9.28
CA ALA A 3 12.00 -5.60 10.39
C ALA A 3 10.65 -6.30 10.20
N ILE A 4 10.27 -7.16 11.15
CA ILE A 4 9.02 -7.93 11.16
C ILE A 4 8.28 -7.61 12.45
N PHE A 5 7.03 -7.16 12.33
CA PHE A 5 6.17 -6.84 13.46
C PHE A 5 4.84 -7.57 13.33
N ASN A 6 4.62 -8.52 14.24
CA ASN A 6 3.37 -9.26 14.37
C ASN A 6 2.58 -8.79 15.59
N LYS A 7 1.26 -8.77 15.47
CA LYS A 7 0.35 -8.42 16.54
C LYS A 7 0.38 -9.48 17.66
N LEU A 8 1.11 -9.21 18.75
CA LEU A 8 0.96 -9.90 20.02
C LEU A 8 0.35 -8.94 21.05
N GLN A 9 -0.90 -9.19 21.37
CA GLN A 9 -1.69 -8.90 22.58
C GLN A 9 -1.75 -7.49 23.22
N SER A 10 -1.13 -6.46 22.75
CA SER A 10 -1.46 -5.06 23.05
C SER A 10 -0.89 -4.21 21.93
N LEU A 11 -1.73 -3.39 21.29
CA LEU A 11 -1.35 -2.61 20.12
C LEU A 11 -0.20 -1.64 20.46
N PRO A 12 1.08 -1.98 20.23
CA PRO A 12 2.11 -0.96 20.26
C PRO A 12 1.88 -0.05 19.07
N ILE A 13 1.51 1.19 19.35
CA ILE A 13 1.57 2.27 18.36
C ILE A 13 3.05 2.47 18.10
N LEU A 14 3.49 2.25 16.86
CA LEU A 14 4.87 2.52 16.48
C LEU A 14 5.12 4.04 16.65
N PRO A 15 6.10 4.45 17.45
CA PRO A 15 6.38 5.87 17.64
C PRO A 15 6.84 6.52 16.35
N ASP A 16 6.60 7.84 16.19
CA ASP A 16 7.04 8.62 15.03
C ASP A 16 8.54 8.56 14.77
N SER A 17 9.33 8.28 15.82
CA SER A 17 10.78 8.10 15.78
C SER A 17 11.22 6.64 15.57
N PHE A 18 10.29 5.77 15.18
CA PHE A 18 10.61 4.36 14.94
C PHE A 18 11.78 4.23 13.95
N LEU A 19 12.79 3.45 14.34
CA LEU A 19 14.06 3.29 13.62
C LEU A 19 14.87 4.60 13.46
N GLY A 20 14.65 5.60 14.32
CA GLY A 20 15.43 6.86 14.29
C GLY A 20 15.07 7.80 13.12
N GLY A 21 13.93 7.56 12.44
CA GLY A 21 13.45 8.43 11.37
C GLY A 21 14.21 8.36 10.03
N ILE A 22 15.36 7.68 9.98
CA ILE A 22 16.16 7.47 8.76
C ILE A 22 16.66 6.04 8.75
N THR A 23 16.16 5.22 7.81
CA THR A 23 16.52 3.80 7.69
C THR A 23 17.05 3.43 6.31
N PRO A 24 18.18 4.01 5.87
CA PRO A 24 18.70 3.78 4.52
C PRO A 24 19.15 2.33 4.27
N ARG A 25 19.29 1.52 5.33
CA ARG A 25 19.71 0.10 5.24
C ARG A 25 18.57 -0.90 5.36
N LEU A 26 17.33 -0.44 5.54
CA LEU A 26 16.17 -1.32 5.62
C LEU A 26 15.87 -1.90 4.24
N GLN A 27 15.91 -3.22 4.13
CA GLN A 27 15.62 -3.96 2.88
C GLN A 27 14.28 -4.67 2.90
N SER A 28 13.78 -5.00 4.09
CA SER A 28 12.48 -5.65 4.24
C SER A 28 11.72 -5.05 5.41
N LEU A 29 10.47 -4.67 5.15
CA LEU A 29 9.52 -4.18 6.13
C LEU A 29 8.25 -5.02 6.05
N ASP A 30 7.91 -5.67 7.15
CA ASP A 30 6.70 -6.48 7.29
C ASP A 30 5.91 -5.98 8.52
N LEU A 31 4.74 -5.41 8.28
CA LEU A 31 3.83 -4.89 9.29
C LEU A 31 2.48 -5.58 9.18
N ASP A 32 2.14 -6.41 10.17
CA ASP A 32 0.91 -7.17 10.18
C ASP A 32 -0.03 -6.74 11.32
N GLY A 33 -1.10 -6.03 10.94
CA GLY A 33 -2.14 -5.55 11.87
C GLY A 33 -1.66 -4.52 12.89
N VAL A 34 -0.50 -3.93 12.69
CA VAL A 34 0.06 -2.89 13.55
C VAL A 34 -0.53 -1.54 13.15
N PRO A 35 -1.14 -0.78 14.07
CA PRO A 35 -1.51 0.60 13.81
C PRO A 35 -0.25 1.44 13.65
N PHE A 36 -0.13 2.07 12.50
CA PHE A 36 1.04 2.81 12.14
C PHE A 36 0.64 4.26 11.80
N PRO A 37 0.75 5.20 12.74
CA PRO A 37 0.22 6.55 12.58
C PRO A 37 0.97 7.40 11.57
N ALA A 38 2.21 7.03 11.21
CA ALA A 38 3.02 7.79 10.27
C ALA A 38 3.72 6.92 9.20
N PRO A 39 3.00 6.01 8.49
CA PRO A 39 3.61 5.14 7.48
C PRO A 39 4.30 5.95 6.38
N ARG A 40 3.77 7.10 6.04
CA ARG A 40 4.30 7.99 5.01
C ARG A 40 5.74 8.43 5.29
N LYS A 41 6.04 8.87 6.51
CA LYS A 41 7.41 9.33 6.86
C LYS A 41 8.42 8.19 6.76
N LEU A 42 8.06 7.01 7.25
CA LEU A 42 8.95 5.85 7.20
C LEU A 42 9.21 5.42 5.75
N LEU A 43 8.18 5.25 4.95
CA LEU A 43 8.32 4.81 3.56
C LEU A 43 9.12 5.80 2.72
N LEU A 44 8.94 7.10 2.93
CA LEU A 44 9.72 8.13 2.23
C LEU A 44 11.21 8.14 2.63
N SER A 45 11.57 7.56 3.78
CA SER A 45 12.96 7.49 4.26
C SER A 45 13.70 6.20 3.92
N THR A 46 13.01 5.17 3.38
CA THR A 46 13.53 3.82 3.15
C THR A 46 13.83 3.54 1.68
N THR A 47 14.80 4.19 1.09
CA THR A 47 15.10 4.10 -0.36
C THR A 47 15.68 2.76 -0.84
N ASN A 48 16.12 1.87 0.08
CA ASN A 48 16.73 0.57 -0.26
C ASN A 48 15.78 -0.61 0.03
N LEU A 49 14.48 -0.37 0.16
CA LEU A 49 13.51 -1.42 0.43
C LEU A 49 13.36 -2.32 -0.79
N ILE A 50 13.45 -3.64 -0.55
CA ILE A 50 13.26 -4.72 -1.54
C ILE A 50 11.89 -5.35 -1.34
N THR A 51 11.49 -5.56 -0.08
CA THR A 51 10.20 -6.17 0.27
C THR A 51 9.41 -5.26 1.18
N LEU A 52 8.18 -4.95 0.80
CA LEU A 52 7.22 -4.20 1.61
C LEU A 52 5.93 -5.01 1.76
N ARG A 53 5.61 -5.40 3.00
CA ARG A 53 4.36 -6.08 3.36
C ARG A 53 3.62 -5.29 4.42
N LEU A 54 2.45 -4.80 4.08
CA LEU A 54 1.52 -4.10 4.96
C LEU A 54 0.22 -4.88 5.00
N GLU A 55 0.09 -5.78 5.97
CA GLU A 55 -1.06 -6.66 6.07
C GLU A 55 -1.99 -6.26 7.21
N ARG A 56 -3.28 -6.60 7.08
CA ARG A 56 -4.34 -6.28 8.04
C ARG A 56 -4.36 -4.79 8.42
N ILE A 57 -4.11 -3.92 7.45
CA ILE A 57 -4.13 -2.46 7.62
C ILE A 57 -5.45 -2.05 8.29
N THR A 58 -5.34 -1.31 9.39
CA THR A 58 -6.47 -0.76 10.15
C THR A 58 -6.70 0.71 9.78
N TYR A 59 -7.77 1.32 10.31
CA TYR A 59 -8.07 2.74 10.07
C TYR A 59 -6.94 3.69 10.53
N LEU A 60 -6.20 3.33 11.57
CA LEU A 60 -5.07 4.12 12.06
C LEU A 60 -3.82 4.03 11.16
N GLY A 61 -3.74 3.00 10.33
CA GLY A 61 -2.65 2.81 9.37
C GLY A 61 -3.08 3.06 7.92
N TYR A 62 -4.27 3.61 7.71
CA TYR A 62 -4.78 3.84 6.37
C TYR A 62 -3.98 4.93 5.65
N ILE A 63 -3.59 4.62 4.42
CA ILE A 63 -2.99 5.56 3.47
C ILE A 63 -3.91 5.57 2.25
N SER A 64 -4.24 6.73 1.72
CA SER A 64 -5.00 6.81 0.47
C SER A 64 -4.20 6.21 -0.69
N PRO A 65 -4.85 5.73 -1.77
CA PRO A 65 -4.11 5.18 -2.91
C PRO A 65 -3.16 6.19 -3.54
N GLU A 66 -3.51 7.48 -3.54
CA GLU A 66 -2.68 8.58 -4.04
C GLU A 66 -1.44 8.81 -3.15
N ASP A 67 -1.66 8.84 -1.84
CA ASP A 67 -0.56 8.95 -0.87
C ASP A 67 0.32 7.70 -0.90
N MET A 68 -0.26 6.51 -1.09
CA MET A 68 0.48 5.26 -1.25
C MET A 68 1.38 5.31 -2.49
N ALA A 69 0.85 5.72 -3.65
CA ALA A 69 1.66 5.89 -4.85
C ALA A 69 2.83 6.86 -4.63
N THR A 70 2.57 7.96 -3.90
CA THR A 70 3.61 8.93 -3.52
C THR A 70 4.67 8.29 -2.61
N CYS A 71 4.25 7.50 -1.61
CA CYS A 71 5.16 6.81 -0.70
C CYS A 71 6.02 5.74 -1.40
N LEU A 72 5.49 5.12 -2.45
CA LEU A 72 6.20 4.12 -3.25
C LEU A 72 7.23 4.75 -4.20
N SER A 73 7.10 6.04 -4.54
CA SER A 73 7.93 6.68 -5.56
C SER A 73 9.46 6.61 -5.30
N PRO A 74 9.98 6.70 -4.06
CA PRO A 74 11.41 6.56 -3.80
C PRO A 74 11.90 5.11 -3.78
N LEU A 75 10.99 4.11 -3.79
CA LEU A 75 11.30 2.69 -3.60
C LEU A 75 11.68 2.01 -4.92
N THR A 76 12.67 2.52 -5.63
CA THR A 76 13.05 2.04 -6.96
C THR A 76 13.64 0.62 -6.99
N LYS A 77 14.00 0.06 -5.82
CA LYS A 77 14.51 -1.31 -5.66
C LYS A 77 13.47 -2.29 -5.16
N LEU A 78 12.20 -1.85 -5.02
CA LEU A 78 11.13 -2.68 -4.51
C LEU A 78 10.79 -3.80 -5.50
N GLU A 79 10.99 -5.05 -5.08
CA GLU A 79 10.71 -6.26 -5.85
C GLU A 79 9.39 -6.90 -5.46
N GLU A 80 9.04 -6.84 -4.16
CA GLU A 80 7.81 -7.41 -3.63
C GLU A 80 6.97 -6.36 -2.92
N LEU A 81 5.70 -6.22 -3.30
CA LEU A 81 4.72 -5.37 -2.65
C LEU A 81 3.52 -6.21 -2.20
N ALA A 82 3.18 -6.17 -0.91
CA ALA A 82 1.96 -6.77 -0.38
C ALA A 82 1.15 -5.73 0.40
N LEU A 83 -0.10 -5.52 0.00
CA LEU A 83 -1.04 -4.60 0.64
C LEU A 83 -2.33 -5.33 1.01
N GLY A 84 -2.63 -5.44 2.30
CA GLY A 84 -3.81 -6.12 2.80
C GLY A 84 -4.64 -5.28 3.77
N PHE A 85 -5.90 -5.08 3.48
CA PHE A 85 -6.84 -4.33 4.33
C PHE A 85 -7.75 -5.24 5.14
N ARG A 86 -8.18 -4.81 6.33
CA ARG A 86 -9.18 -5.52 7.13
C ARG A 86 -10.58 -5.37 6.56
N VAL A 87 -11.36 -6.46 6.52
CA VAL A 87 -12.73 -6.52 5.97
C VAL A 87 -13.69 -5.49 6.59
N LYS A 88 -13.55 -5.16 7.87
CA LYS A 88 -14.49 -4.28 8.58
C LYS A 88 -14.30 -2.78 8.32
N PHE A 89 -13.36 -2.42 7.47
CA PHE A 89 -12.78 -1.09 7.42
C PHE A 89 -13.49 -0.06 6.50
N VAL A 90 -14.47 -0.42 5.72
CA VAL A 90 -14.55 0.11 4.36
C VAL A 90 -15.56 1.21 4.09
N ARG A 91 -16.66 1.30 4.78
CA ARG A 91 -17.76 2.10 4.24
C ARG A 91 -17.73 3.59 4.59
N SER A 92 -17.13 3.95 5.69
CA SER A 92 -17.24 5.33 6.20
C SER A 92 -16.12 6.28 5.71
N TYR A 93 -14.94 5.72 5.40
CA TYR A 93 -13.78 6.54 5.11
C TYR A 93 -13.64 6.96 3.63
N TYR A 94 -14.06 6.08 2.71
CA TYR A 94 -14.01 6.41 1.27
C TYR A 94 -14.97 7.53 0.87
N LEU A 95 -16.14 7.60 1.48
CA LEU A 95 -17.16 8.60 1.13
C LEU A 95 -16.79 10.03 1.54
N SER A 96 -15.86 10.21 2.46
CA SER A 96 -15.46 11.54 2.92
C SER A 96 -14.26 12.15 2.18
N GLN A 97 -13.56 11.39 1.33
CA GLN A 97 -12.37 11.87 0.64
C GLN A 97 -12.51 12.04 -0.90
N THR A 98 -13.61 11.62 -1.48
CA THR A 98 -13.85 11.70 -2.94
C THR A 98 -14.09 13.11 -3.50
N SER A 99 -13.96 14.16 -2.71
CA SER A 99 -14.25 15.54 -3.13
C SER A 99 -13.04 16.37 -3.57
N ARG A 100 -11.87 15.79 -3.68
CA ARG A 100 -10.71 16.53 -4.21
C ARG A 100 -10.52 16.17 -5.67
N HIS A 101 -10.71 17.15 -6.55
CA HIS A 101 -10.33 17.06 -7.96
C HIS A 101 -8.89 16.52 -8.06
N PRO A 102 -8.65 15.45 -8.81
CA PRO A 102 -7.31 14.92 -8.97
C PRO A 102 -6.48 15.95 -9.75
N LEU A 103 -5.52 16.57 -9.06
CA LEU A 103 -4.40 17.17 -9.75
C LEU A 103 -3.70 16.04 -10.54
N PRO A 104 -3.14 16.29 -11.72
CA PRO A 104 -2.40 15.28 -12.46
C PRO A 104 -1.23 14.81 -11.60
N ILE A 105 -1.38 13.63 -10.99
CA ILE A 105 -0.34 13.03 -10.15
C ILE A 105 0.66 12.39 -11.11
N PRO A 106 1.96 12.72 -11.01
CA PRO A 106 2.98 12.07 -11.82
C PRO A 106 2.97 10.58 -11.52
N PHE A 107 3.04 9.75 -12.55
CA PHE A 107 3.11 8.30 -12.37
C PHE A 107 4.33 7.92 -11.55
N THR A 108 4.11 7.07 -10.56
CA THR A 108 5.18 6.40 -9.82
C THR A 108 5.67 5.20 -10.63
N ILE A 109 6.98 5.12 -10.87
CA ILE A 109 7.59 4.00 -11.58
C ILE A 109 8.26 3.10 -10.56
N LEU A 110 7.90 1.81 -10.55
CA LEU A 110 8.49 0.75 -9.74
C LEU A 110 9.24 -0.21 -10.68
N PRO A 111 10.47 0.14 -11.07
CA PRO A 111 11.17 -0.56 -12.14
C PRO A 111 11.59 -1.97 -11.77
N ALA A 112 11.77 -2.28 -10.49
CA ALA A 112 12.19 -3.59 -9.99
C ALA A 112 11.02 -4.47 -9.52
N LEU A 113 9.77 -3.98 -9.52
CA LEU A 113 8.64 -4.72 -8.97
C LEU A 113 8.31 -5.93 -9.84
N THR A 114 8.45 -7.12 -9.25
CA THR A 114 8.15 -8.42 -9.89
C THR A 114 6.94 -9.11 -9.29
N SER A 115 6.59 -8.83 -8.02
CA SER A 115 5.48 -9.47 -7.34
C SER A 115 4.59 -8.44 -6.63
N PHE A 116 3.30 -8.52 -6.91
CA PHE A 116 2.30 -7.66 -6.26
C PHE A 116 1.15 -8.49 -5.70
N TRP A 117 0.99 -8.48 -4.39
CA TRP A 117 -0.14 -9.06 -3.69
C TRP A 117 -1.05 -7.97 -3.14
N PHE A 118 -2.36 -8.09 -3.39
CA PHE A 118 -3.35 -7.13 -2.94
C PHE A 118 -4.57 -7.83 -2.33
N ARG A 119 -4.98 -7.36 -1.15
CA ARG A 119 -6.25 -7.75 -0.52
C ARG A 119 -7.00 -6.52 -0.05
N GLY A 120 -8.06 -6.14 -0.74
CA GLY A 120 -8.77 -4.91 -0.41
C GLY A 120 -9.98 -4.65 -1.27
N HIS A 121 -10.32 -3.38 -1.40
CA HIS A 121 -11.46 -2.92 -2.19
C HIS A 121 -11.03 -2.60 -3.60
N LEU A 122 -11.92 -2.90 -4.54
CA LEU A 122 -11.70 -2.67 -5.96
C LEU A 122 -11.33 -1.22 -6.26
N GLU A 123 -12.05 -0.26 -5.71
CA GLU A 123 -11.81 1.18 -5.94
C GLU A 123 -10.40 1.62 -5.51
N TYR A 124 -9.93 1.12 -4.36
CA TYR A 124 -8.57 1.37 -3.91
C TYR A 124 -7.55 0.81 -4.91
N PHE A 125 -7.74 -0.44 -5.30
CA PHE A 125 -6.87 -1.13 -6.25
C PHE A 125 -6.81 -0.39 -7.59
N GLU A 126 -7.96 -0.08 -8.19
CA GLU A 126 -8.04 0.63 -9.48
C GLU A 126 -7.36 1.99 -9.41
N THR A 127 -7.58 2.75 -8.34
CA THR A 127 -6.96 4.06 -8.15
C THR A 127 -5.44 3.93 -8.02
N LEU A 128 -4.96 2.98 -7.20
CA LEU A 128 -3.52 2.77 -7.00
C LEU A 128 -2.84 2.34 -8.29
N VAL A 129 -3.36 1.32 -8.98
CA VAL A 129 -2.72 0.81 -10.22
C VAL A 129 -2.77 1.80 -11.37
N SER A 130 -3.73 2.73 -11.36
CA SER A 130 -3.77 3.83 -12.35
C SER A 130 -2.60 4.81 -12.21
N GLN A 131 -1.97 4.86 -11.04
CA GLN A 131 -0.89 5.81 -10.69
C GLN A 131 0.50 5.20 -10.67
N ILE A 132 0.62 3.87 -10.78
CA ILE A 132 1.91 3.18 -10.78
C ILE A 132 2.20 2.50 -12.12
N ARG A 133 3.51 2.41 -12.46
CA ARG A 133 4.01 1.66 -13.62
C ARG A 133 5.02 0.62 -13.12
N TYR A 134 4.88 -0.61 -13.57
CA TYR A 134 5.64 -1.77 -13.11
C TYR A 134 6.05 -2.66 -14.30
N PRO A 135 7.05 -2.24 -15.08
CA PRO A 135 7.39 -2.88 -16.37
C PRO A 135 7.86 -4.34 -16.25
N LEU A 136 8.29 -4.78 -15.05
CA LEU A 136 8.81 -6.13 -14.82
C LEU A 136 7.87 -7.00 -13.97
N LEU A 137 6.60 -6.64 -13.82
CA LEU A 137 5.67 -7.39 -12.99
C LEU A 137 5.39 -8.78 -13.59
N GLU A 138 5.73 -9.82 -12.83
CA GLU A 138 5.61 -11.23 -13.21
C GLU A 138 4.48 -11.95 -12.50
N SER A 139 4.21 -11.56 -11.25
CA SER A 139 3.22 -12.20 -10.39
C SER A 139 2.26 -11.20 -9.78
N VAL A 140 0.96 -11.47 -9.94
CA VAL A 140 -0.11 -10.67 -9.34
C VAL A 140 -1.10 -11.59 -8.65
N ASP A 141 -1.36 -11.34 -7.38
CA ASP A 141 -2.43 -12.00 -6.62
C ASP A 141 -3.37 -10.95 -6.03
N ILE A 142 -4.63 -11.00 -6.45
CA ILE A 142 -5.64 -10.02 -6.07
C ILE A 142 -6.80 -10.71 -5.38
N THR A 143 -7.00 -10.42 -4.11
CA THR A 143 -8.18 -10.80 -3.33
C THR A 143 -9.07 -9.59 -3.08
N LEU A 144 -10.19 -9.51 -3.77
CA LEU A 144 -11.15 -8.42 -3.56
C LEU A 144 -12.08 -8.75 -2.39
N LEU A 145 -12.15 -7.82 -1.45
CA LEU A 145 -13.12 -7.87 -0.37
C LEU A 145 -14.49 -7.49 -0.94
N ARG A 146 -15.48 -8.36 -0.76
CA ARG A 146 -16.84 -8.16 -1.29
C ARG A 146 -17.40 -6.81 -0.86
N GLN A 147 -17.70 -5.96 -1.83
CA GLN A 147 -18.70 -4.92 -1.67
C GLN A 147 -20.08 -5.50 -2.02
N PRO A 148 -21.11 -5.26 -1.23
CA PRO A 148 -22.47 -5.50 -1.70
C PRO A 148 -22.75 -4.49 -2.82
N GLU A 149 -22.78 -4.99 -4.04
CA GLU A 149 -23.31 -4.38 -5.27
C GLU A 149 -22.85 -2.96 -5.64
N LEU A 150 -21.90 -2.88 -6.55
CA LEU A 150 -21.81 -1.81 -7.56
C LEU A 150 -20.95 -2.35 -8.72
N GLY A 151 -21.56 -2.38 -9.92
CA GLY A 151 -20.95 -2.96 -11.11
C GLY A 151 -19.69 -2.22 -11.56
N SER A 152 -18.61 -2.95 -11.72
CA SER A 152 -17.33 -2.40 -12.18
C SER A 152 -17.05 -2.80 -13.62
N SER A 153 -17.14 -1.82 -14.53
CA SER A 153 -16.71 -1.99 -15.93
C SER A 153 -15.19 -1.90 -16.13
N ARG A 154 -14.47 -1.21 -15.23
CA ARG A 154 -13.03 -0.95 -15.36
C ARG A 154 -12.12 -2.14 -15.05
N PHE A 155 -12.58 -3.09 -14.23
CA PHE A 155 -11.80 -4.28 -13.91
C PHE A 155 -11.51 -5.18 -15.13
N ARG A 156 -12.43 -5.20 -16.11
CA ARG A 156 -12.26 -5.99 -17.34
C ARG A 156 -11.17 -5.44 -18.25
N GLU A 157 -10.96 -4.14 -18.29
CA GLU A 157 -9.91 -3.51 -19.12
C GLU A 157 -8.51 -3.83 -18.60
N PHE A 158 -8.34 -3.91 -17.26
CA PHE A 158 -7.06 -4.21 -16.64
C PHE A 158 -6.55 -5.64 -16.94
N MET A 159 -7.47 -6.63 -16.99
CA MET A 159 -7.12 -8.04 -17.23
C MET A 159 -6.76 -8.37 -18.68
N HIS A 160 -6.89 -7.41 -19.60
CA HIS A 160 -6.63 -7.58 -21.04
C HIS A 160 -5.51 -6.67 -21.57
N SER A 161 -4.77 -5.98 -20.68
CA SER A 161 -3.58 -5.18 -21.01
C SER A 161 -2.31 -5.92 -20.69
#